data_8b5fb44473650e99c5a4ee8e89ea08da
#
_entry.id   8b5fb44473650e99c5a4ee8e89ea08da
#
_cell.length_a   1.000
_cell.length_b   1.000
_cell.length_c   1.000
_cell.angle_alpha   90.00
_cell.angle_beta   90.00
_cell.angle_gamma   90.00
#
_symmetry.space_group_name_H-M   'P 1'
#
loop_
_entity.id
_entity.type
_entity.pdbx_description
1 polymer ?
#
loop_
_entity_poly.entity_id
_entity_poly.type
_entity_poly.pdbx_seq_one_letter_code
_entity_poly.pdbx_strand_id
1 'polypeptide(L)'
;AERSAVDAAGSGLYHATHRASLDELRHDLSSRTADAVVVSAHCCSPRDAVRMAAILREHPRVPLLAVVSNADGIHPQSLLALGRSGVRTVIDTRQAGGWRILREAVAGADHGFSTHAACAELRRRLPAAGDDCLALLDLCFLAEPCLHSVRALGALVGVHPGTLLSRFVRHGLPATKRYLALGALVRAAILLDDDRASISTVAHRLDYSSPQAFGRHVRLQLGLHASAWRESTDGEAMFDRFCDELVTPYVALLTSFRPFA
;
A
#
# COMPACT_ATOMS: atom_id res chain seq x y z
N ALA A 1 29.43 -0.91 -7.96
CA ALA A 1 29.09 0.49 -7.64
C ALA A 1 27.74 0.61 -6.93
N GLU A 2 26.62 0.12 -7.51
CA GLU A 2 25.28 0.25 -6.92
C GLU A 2 25.15 -0.51 -5.58
N ARG A 3 25.62 -1.75 -5.50
CA ARG A 3 25.60 -2.55 -4.26
C ARG A 3 26.34 -1.83 -3.13
N SER A 4 27.54 -1.34 -3.38
CA SER A 4 28.31 -0.59 -2.38
C SER A 4 27.64 0.72 -1.95
N ALA A 5 26.87 1.36 -2.84
CA ALA A 5 26.11 2.56 -2.50
C ALA A 5 24.89 2.24 -1.63
N VAL A 6 24.22 1.10 -1.87
CA VAL A 6 23.14 0.59 -1.02
C VAL A 6 23.67 0.26 0.38
N ASP A 7 24.83 -0.43 0.48
CA ASP A 7 25.46 -0.74 1.76
C ASP A 7 25.86 0.52 2.53
N ALA A 8 26.47 1.49 1.84
CA ALA A 8 26.86 2.76 2.43
C ALA A 8 25.64 3.59 2.91
N ALA A 9 24.56 3.57 2.15
CA ALA A 9 23.32 4.22 2.54
C ALA A 9 22.69 3.57 3.77
N GLY A 10 22.87 2.26 3.96
CA GLY A 10 22.31 1.48 5.07
C GLY A 10 23.10 1.55 6.36
N SER A 11 24.27 2.19 6.38
CA SER A 11 25.16 2.20 7.54
C SER A 11 24.45 2.59 8.84
N GLY A 12 24.33 1.63 9.77
CA GLY A 12 23.69 1.81 11.08
C GLY A 12 22.17 1.75 11.10
N LEU A 13 21.49 1.49 9.95
CA LEU A 13 20.04 1.44 9.85
C LEU A 13 19.52 0.09 9.34
N TYR A 14 20.18 -0.51 8.35
CA TYR A 14 19.82 -1.82 7.83
C TYR A 14 21.08 -2.56 7.36
N HIS A 15 20.97 -3.87 7.27
CA HIS A 15 22.00 -4.74 6.69
C HIS A 15 21.52 -5.24 5.33
N ALA A 16 22.24 -4.91 4.25
CA ALA A 16 21.88 -5.36 2.92
C ALA A 16 22.55 -6.70 2.58
N THR A 17 21.74 -7.67 2.18
CA THR A 17 22.20 -8.95 1.66
C THR A 17 21.99 -8.98 0.16
N HIS A 18 23.08 -9.06 -0.62
CA HIS A 18 23.00 -9.05 -2.08
C HIS A 18 22.79 -10.46 -2.63
N ARG A 19 21.75 -10.63 -3.43
CA ARG A 19 21.43 -11.88 -4.11
C ARG A 19 21.69 -11.77 -5.62
N ALA A 20 22.10 -12.87 -6.22
CA ALA A 20 22.34 -12.95 -7.65
C ALA A 20 21.16 -13.59 -8.41
N SER A 21 20.27 -14.29 -7.70
CA SER A 21 19.14 -15.00 -8.30
C SER A 21 17.85 -14.79 -7.51
N LEU A 22 16.71 -14.98 -8.18
CA LEU A 22 15.38 -14.97 -7.55
C LEU A 22 15.14 -16.21 -6.67
N ASP A 23 15.86 -17.30 -6.90
CA ASP A 23 15.76 -18.51 -6.08
C ASP A 23 16.39 -18.32 -4.71
N GLU A 24 17.53 -17.58 -4.65
CA GLU A 24 18.13 -17.14 -3.39
C GLU A 24 17.21 -16.16 -2.63
N LEU A 25 16.58 -15.22 -3.34
CA LEU A 25 15.61 -14.31 -2.77
C LEU A 25 14.42 -15.07 -2.14
N ARG A 26 13.87 -16.04 -2.87
CA ARG A 26 12.78 -16.87 -2.38
C ARG A 26 13.16 -17.64 -1.10
N HIS A 27 14.39 -18.15 -1.05
CA HIS A 27 14.90 -18.84 0.13
C HIS A 27 14.97 -17.91 1.35
N ASP A 28 15.52 -16.71 1.19
CA ASP A 28 15.62 -15.73 2.27
C ASP A 28 14.24 -15.30 2.79
N LEU A 29 13.31 -15.03 1.89
CA LEU A 29 11.95 -14.66 2.27
C LEU A 29 11.21 -15.80 2.99
N SER A 30 11.42 -17.06 2.57
CA SER A 30 10.85 -18.22 3.25
C SER A 30 11.41 -18.42 4.65
N SER A 31 12.66 -18.01 4.87
CA SER A 31 13.34 -18.05 6.18
C SER A 31 13.04 -16.83 7.06
N ARG A 32 12.22 -15.88 6.57
CA ARG A 32 11.91 -14.59 7.23
C ARG A 32 13.16 -13.78 7.60
N THR A 33 14.18 -13.81 6.73
CA THR A 33 15.45 -13.11 6.96
C THR A 33 15.54 -11.76 6.27
N ALA A 34 14.47 -11.32 5.61
CA ALA A 34 14.44 -10.05 4.89
C ALA A 34 13.15 -9.26 5.21
N ASP A 35 13.33 -8.01 5.60
CA ASP A 35 12.27 -7.06 5.95
C ASP A 35 11.83 -6.23 4.74
N ALA A 36 12.68 -6.09 3.73
CA ALA A 36 12.40 -5.40 2.49
C ALA A 36 13.19 -6.01 1.33
N VAL A 37 12.66 -5.91 0.11
CA VAL A 37 13.35 -6.27 -1.13
C VAL A 37 13.63 -5.01 -1.92
N VAL A 38 14.91 -4.77 -2.24
CA VAL A 38 15.33 -3.67 -3.09
C VAL A 38 15.83 -4.24 -4.42
N VAL A 39 15.25 -3.81 -5.53
CA VAL A 39 15.63 -4.25 -6.87
C VAL A 39 16.17 -3.08 -7.68
N SER A 40 17.28 -3.30 -8.39
CA SER A 40 17.74 -2.36 -9.40
C SER A 40 16.83 -2.42 -10.62
N ALA A 41 16.26 -1.28 -11.00
CA ALA A 41 15.43 -1.17 -12.20
C ALA A 41 16.22 -1.48 -13.48
N HIS A 42 17.54 -1.33 -13.45
CA HIS A 42 18.43 -1.62 -14.57
C HIS A 42 18.67 -3.14 -14.76
N CYS A 43 18.70 -3.90 -13.67
CA CYS A 43 19.04 -5.32 -13.69
C CYS A 43 17.81 -6.24 -13.82
N CYS A 44 16.59 -5.70 -13.76
CA CYS A 44 15.37 -6.50 -13.76
C CYS A 44 14.81 -6.66 -15.17
N SER A 45 14.86 -7.86 -15.72
CA SER A 45 14.18 -8.18 -16.98
C SER A 45 12.66 -8.30 -16.79
N PRO A 46 11.83 -8.17 -17.85
CA PRO A 46 10.38 -8.41 -17.75
C PRO A 46 10.03 -9.81 -17.23
N ARG A 47 10.85 -10.83 -17.52
CA ARG A 47 10.66 -12.19 -16.99
C ARG A 47 10.93 -12.27 -15.49
N ASP A 48 11.99 -11.61 -15.02
CA ASP A 48 12.34 -11.56 -13.61
C ASP A 48 11.28 -10.79 -12.82
N ALA A 49 10.73 -9.72 -13.37
CA ALA A 49 9.64 -8.98 -12.76
C ALA A 49 8.40 -9.86 -12.52
N VAL A 50 8.01 -10.70 -13.49
CA VAL A 50 6.88 -11.65 -13.34
C VAL A 50 7.17 -12.71 -12.27
N ARG A 51 8.38 -13.30 -12.27
CA ARG A 51 8.80 -14.28 -11.26
C ARG A 51 8.84 -13.67 -9.85
N MET A 52 9.38 -12.46 -9.75
CA MET A 52 9.43 -11.70 -8.49
C MET A 52 8.04 -11.38 -7.96
N ALA A 53 7.10 -10.98 -8.83
CA ALA A 53 5.70 -10.79 -8.46
C ALA A 53 5.05 -12.08 -7.90
N ALA A 54 5.42 -13.24 -8.42
CA ALA A 54 4.92 -14.52 -7.91
C ALA A 54 5.48 -14.80 -6.49
N ILE A 55 6.79 -14.60 -6.28
CA ILE A 55 7.45 -14.78 -4.98
C ILE A 55 6.85 -13.84 -3.93
N LEU A 56 6.70 -12.56 -4.26
CA LEU A 56 6.20 -11.56 -3.31
C LEU A 56 4.72 -11.72 -2.97
N ARG A 57 3.92 -12.35 -3.83
CA ARG A 57 2.55 -12.76 -3.47
C ARG A 57 2.50 -13.77 -2.32
N GLU A 58 3.56 -14.58 -2.17
CA GLU A 58 3.71 -15.51 -1.04
C GLU A 58 4.16 -14.76 0.25
N HIS A 59 4.73 -13.53 0.10
CA HIS A 59 5.28 -12.72 1.19
C HIS A 59 4.72 -11.28 1.16
N PRO A 60 3.41 -11.07 1.35
CA PRO A 60 2.74 -9.79 1.12
C PRO A 60 3.16 -8.67 2.09
N ARG A 61 3.80 -9.02 3.21
CA ARG A 61 4.30 -8.05 4.21
C ARG A 61 5.66 -7.47 3.84
N VAL A 62 6.38 -8.08 2.90
CA VAL A 62 7.72 -7.61 2.50
C VAL A 62 7.59 -6.61 1.36
N PRO A 63 7.91 -5.33 1.57
CA PRO A 63 7.81 -4.31 0.54
C PRO A 63 8.86 -4.51 -0.55
N LEU A 64 8.45 -4.25 -1.80
CA LEU A 64 9.33 -4.24 -2.95
C LEU A 64 9.60 -2.80 -3.38
N LEU A 65 10.86 -2.39 -3.27
CA LEU A 65 11.34 -1.07 -3.66
C LEU A 65 12.19 -1.19 -4.94
N ALA A 66 11.97 -0.33 -5.93
CA ALA A 66 12.85 -0.25 -7.09
C ALA A 66 13.78 0.97 -6.96
N VAL A 67 15.05 0.76 -7.26
CA VAL A 67 16.06 1.82 -7.24
C VAL A 67 16.52 2.10 -8.67
N VAL A 68 16.61 3.38 -9.00
CA VAL A 68 17.18 3.91 -10.23
C VAL A 68 18.47 4.65 -9.87
N SER A 69 19.61 4.07 -10.17
CA SER A 69 20.92 4.64 -9.86
C SER A 69 21.67 5.15 -11.09
N ASN A 70 21.32 4.68 -12.28
CA ASN A 70 21.94 5.11 -13.54
C ASN A 70 20.87 5.38 -14.59
N ALA A 71 21.03 6.48 -15.38
CA ALA A 71 20.08 6.84 -16.44
C ALA A 71 20.27 5.99 -17.69
N ASP A 72 21.50 5.54 -17.95
CA ASP A 72 21.85 4.84 -19.17
C ASP A 72 21.35 3.39 -19.10
N GLY A 73 20.33 3.07 -19.88
CA GLY A 73 19.87 1.71 -20.07
C GLY A 73 18.62 1.27 -19.32
N ILE A 74 17.89 2.17 -18.66
CA ILE A 74 16.57 1.81 -18.13
C ILE A 74 15.58 1.68 -19.28
N HIS A 75 15.21 0.46 -19.61
CA HIS A 75 14.15 0.21 -20.58
C HIS A 75 12.80 0.59 -19.99
N PRO A 76 11.98 1.42 -20.66
CA PRO A 76 10.61 1.74 -20.19
C PRO A 76 9.79 0.48 -19.90
N GLN A 77 10.02 -0.59 -20.65
CA GLN A 77 9.38 -1.89 -20.45
C GLN A 77 9.76 -2.53 -19.11
N SER A 78 10.98 -2.33 -18.59
CA SER A 78 11.39 -2.83 -17.27
C SER A 78 10.64 -2.11 -16.15
N LEU A 79 10.48 -0.80 -16.25
CA LEU A 79 9.68 -0.03 -15.27
C LEU A 79 8.20 -0.44 -15.29
N LEU A 80 7.63 -0.64 -16.48
CA LEU A 80 6.26 -1.15 -16.61
C LEU A 80 6.11 -2.56 -16.02
N ALA A 81 7.10 -3.44 -16.26
CA ALA A 81 7.10 -4.78 -15.71
C ALA A 81 7.22 -4.78 -14.19
N LEU A 82 8.10 -3.93 -13.62
CA LEU A 82 8.22 -3.72 -12.19
C LEU A 82 6.93 -3.18 -11.57
N GLY A 83 6.27 -2.20 -12.20
CA GLY A 83 4.96 -1.72 -11.76
C GLY A 83 3.90 -2.82 -11.75
N ARG A 84 3.87 -3.68 -12.78
CA ARG A 84 2.97 -4.86 -12.84
C ARG A 84 3.33 -5.93 -11.82
N SER A 85 4.59 -6.01 -11.39
CA SER A 85 5.03 -6.95 -10.36
C SER A 85 4.72 -6.51 -8.93
N GLY A 86 4.10 -5.34 -8.75
CA GLY A 86 3.75 -4.80 -7.44
C GLY A 86 4.72 -3.75 -6.89
N VAL A 87 5.79 -3.40 -7.64
CA VAL A 87 6.62 -2.24 -7.31
C VAL A 87 5.80 -0.97 -7.50
N ARG A 88 5.61 -0.24 -6.44
CA ARG A 88 4.92 1.07 -6.46
C ARG A 88 5.80 2.22 -6.05
N THR A 89 6.92 1.92 -5.42
CA THR A 89 7.91 2.92 -5.02
C THR A 89 9.15 2.77 -5.88
N VAL A 90 9.40 3.77 -6.73
CA VAL A 90 10.63 3.88 -7.51
C VAL A 90 11.44 5.04 -6.93
N ILE A 91 12.64 4.74 -6.49
CA ILE A 91 13.53 5.71 -5.82
C ILE A 91 14.66 6.07 -6.78
N ASP A 92 14.67 7.32 -7.21
CA ASP A 92 15.76 7.85 -8.03
C ASP A 92 16.90 8.35 -7.12
N THR A 93 17.92 7.51 -6.99
CA THR A 93 19.08 7.82 -6.14
C THR A 93 20.07 8.82 -6.74
N ARG A 94 19.83 9.27 -7.98
CA ARG A 94 20.62 10.35 -8.63
C ARG A 94 20.16 11.73 -8.13
N GLN A 95 18.92 11.82 -7.66
CA GLN A 95 18.40 13.06 -7.11
C GLN A 95 18.97 13.34 -5.71
N ALA A 96 19.12 14.62 -5.39
CA ALA A 96 19.50 15.02 -4.05
C ALA A 96 18.50 14.47 -3.02
N GLY A 97 18.95 13.64 -2.11
CA GLY A 97 18.11 13.00 -1.09
C GLY A 97 17.53 11.63 -1.48
N GLY A 98 17.78 11.10 -2.69
CA GLY A 98 17.28 9.77 -3.09
C GLY A 98 17.71 8.65 -2.15
N TRP A 99 18.95 8.67 -1.69
CA TRP A 99 19.44 7.71 -0.69
C TRP A 99 18.78 7.87 0.69
N ARG A 100 18.39 9.09 1.05
CA ARG A 100 17.61 9.34 2.27
C ARG A 100 16.21 8.74 2.15
N ILE A 101 15.56 8.91 0.99
CA ILE A 101 14.25 8.30 0.71
C ILE A 101 14.33 6.77 0.77
N LEU A 102 15.40 6.16 0.24
CA LEU A 102 15.61 4.72 0.35
C LEU A 102 15.72 4.28 1.82
N ARG A 103 16.51 4.99 2.61
CA ARG A 103 16.67 4.69 4.05
C ARG A 103 15.34 4.77 4.80
N GLU A 104 14.59 5.84 4.55
CA GLU A 104 13.26 6.04 5.16
C GLU A 104 12.27 4.95 4.73
N ALA A 105 12.31 4.53 3.46
CA ALA A 105 11.45 3.47 2.95
C ALA A 105 11.80 2.08 3.50
N VAL A 106 13.10 1.78 3.66
CA VAL A 106 13.55 0.51 4.26
C VAL A 106 13.34 0.51 5.77
N ALA A 107 13.66 1.62 6.47
CA ALA A 107 13.39 1.75 7.90
C ALA A 107 11.88 1.70 8.23
N GLY A 108 11.05 2.22 7.33
CA GLY A 108 9.59 2.08 7.45
C GLY A 108 9.08 0.65 7.17
N ALA A 109 9.89 -0.21 6.56
CA ALA A 109 9.57 -1.63 6.35
C ALA A 109 9.64 -2.45 7.65
N ASP A 110 10.45 -2.02 8.60
CA ASP A 110 10.61 -2.64 9.93
C ASP A 110 9.41 -2.37 10.87
N HIS A 111 8.47 -1.54 10.46
CA HIS A 111 7.41 -1.02 11.31
C HIS A 111 6.02 -1.59 10.95
N GLY A 112 5.89 -2.91 10.84
CA GLY A 112 4.59 -3.56 10.91
C GLY A 112 3.79 -3.57 9.60
N PHE A 113 2.48 -3.51 9.72
CA PHE A 113 1.51 -3.62 8.64
C PHE A 113 1.53 -2.37 7.74
N SER A 114 1.49 -2.54 6.40
CA SER A 114 1.55 -1.44 5.43
C SER A 114 0.31 -1.40 4.52
N THR A 115 0.08 -0.27 3.85
CA THR A 115 -1.00 -0.16 2.85
C THR A 115 -0.85 -1.17 1.71
N HIS A 116 0.38 -1.54 1.35
CA HIS A 116 0.63 -2.57 0.35
C HIS A 116 0.34 -3.97 0.88
N ALA A 117 0.66 -4.24 2.15
CA ALA A 117 0.27 -5.48 2.83
C ALA A 117 -1.26 -5.60 2.89
N ALA A 118 -1.97 -4.51 3.17
CA ALA A 118 -3.43 -4.46 3.14
C ALA A 118 -4.00 -4.85 1.76
N CYS A 119 -3.46 -4.25 0.67
CA CYS A 119 -3.89 -4.59 -0.69
C CYS A 119 -3.58 -6.05 -1.07
N ALA A 120 -2.42 -6.57 -0.67
CA ALA A 120 -2.05 -7.95 -0.93
C ALA A 120 -2.95 -8.94 -0.18
N GLU A 121 -3.26 -8.62 1.07
CA GLU A 121 -4.16 -9.41 1.90
C GLU A 121 -5.60 -9.41 1.36
N LEU A 122 -6.10 -8.28 0.83
CA LEU A 122 -7.39 -8.23 0.13
C LEU A 122 -7.44 -9.17 -1.06
N ARG A 123 -6.38 -9.21 -1.88
CA ARG A 123 -6.30 -10.16 -3.01
C ARG A 123 -6.31 -11.60 -2.56
N ARG A 124 -5.70 -11.91 -1.42
CA ARG A 124 -5.71 -13.23 -0.83
C ARG A 124 -7.11 -13.62 -0.31
N ARG A 125 -7.84 -12.65 0.30
CA ARG A 125 -9.22 -12.85 0.79
C ARG A 125 -10.25 -12.89 -0.33
N LEU A 126 -9.96 -12.28 -1.48
CA LEU A 126 -10.85 -12.14 -2.63
C LEU A 126 -10.22 -12.70 -3.92
N PRO A 127 -9.81 -13.99 -3.97
CA PRO A 127 -9.04 -14.55 -5.09
C PRO A 127 -9.83 -14.60 -6.41
N ALA A 128 -11.15 -14.58 -6.35
CA ALA A 128 -12.04 -14.62 -7.51
C ALA A 128 -12.64 -13.25 -7.87
N ALA A 129 -12.29 -12.18 -7.15
CA ALA A 129 -12.78 -10.84 -7.47
C ALA A 129 -12.13 -10.32 -8.75
N GLY A 130 -12.92 -9.60 -9.55
CA GLY A 130 -12.40 -8.98 -10.78
C GLY A 130 -11.48 -7.79 -10.48
N ASP A 131 -10.63 -7.46 -11.46
CA ASP A 131 -9.65 -6.38 -11.35
C ASP A 131 -10.27 -5.02 -10.99
N ASP A 132 -11.46 -4.71 -11.50
CA ASP A 132 -12.20 -3.50 -11.17
C ASP A 132 -12.54 -3.40 -9.68
N CYS A 133 -12.99 -4.52 -9.09
CA CYS A 133 -13.31 -4.56 -7.66
C CYS A 133 -12.05 -4.41 -6.82
N LEU A 134 -10.98 -5.12 -7.16
CA LEU A 134 -9.69 -5.01 -6.47
C LEU A 134 -9.11 -3.61 -6.61
N ALA A 135 -9.18 -3.00 -7.80
CA ALA A 135 -8.74 -1.63 -8.03
C ALA A 135 -9.51 -0.61 -7.17
N LEU A 136 -10.82 -0.77 -7.02
CA LEU A 136 -11.63 0.06 -6.12
C LEU A 136 -11.14 -0.04 -4.67
N LEU A 137 -10.91 -1.26 -4.19
CA LEU A 137 -10.46 -1.51 -2.82
C LEU A 137 -9.04 -0.98 -2.59
N ASP A 138 -8.14 -1.17 -3.57
CA ASP A 138 -6.80 -0.59 -3.55
C ASP A 138 -6.84 0.94 -3.43
N LEU A 139 -7.74 1.61 -4.14
CA LEU A 139 -7.88 3.07 -4.07
C LEU A 139 -8.28 3.57 -2.68
N CYS A 140 -8.97 2.75 -1.86
CA CYS A 140 -9.27 3.12 -0.48
C CYS A 140 -8.01 3.28 0.38
N PHE A 141 -6.91 2.58 0.02
CA PHE A 141 -5.66 2.60 0.79
C PHE A 141 -4.53 3.37 0.12
N LEU A 142 -4.53 3.47 -1.21
CA LEU A 142 -3.36 3.92 -1.98
C LEU A 142 -3.57 5.26 -2.70
N ALA A 143 -4.82 5.77 -2.81
CA ALA A 143 -5.07 7.01 -3.54
C ALA A 143 -4.37 8.22 -2.89
N GLU A 144 -3.70 9.00 -3.71
CA GLU A 144 -3.10 10.28 -3.36
C GLU A 144 -3.70 11.38 -4.29
N PRO A 145 -4.34 12.39 -3.71
CA PRO A 145 -4.68 12.62 -2.30
C PRO A 145 -5.67 11.60 -1.72
N CYS A 146 -5.77 11.53 -0.37
CA CYS A 146 -6.66 10.59 0.30
C CYS A 146 -8.13 10.83 -0.07
N LEU A 147 -8.85 9.76 -0.41
CA LEU A 147 -10.24 9.87 -0.87
C LEU A 147 -11.23 9.95 0.30
N HIS A 148 -11.81 11.13 0.51
CA HIS A 148 -12.83 11.36 1.54
C HIS A 148 -14.26 11.42 1.01
N SER A 149 -14.45 11.38 -0.31
CA SER A 149 -15.77 11.51 -0.91
C SER A 149 -15.94 10.64 -2.15
N VAL A 150 -17.18 10.20 -2.40
CA VAL A 150 -17.55 9.48 -3.63
C VAL A 150 -17.34 10.34 -4.87
N ARG A 151 -17.42 11.67 -4.73
CA ARG A 151 -17.16 12.61 -5.81
C ARG A 151 -15.68 12.57 -6.24
N ALA A 152 -14.77 12.58 -5.26
CA ALA A 152 -13.32 12.47 -5.55
C ALA A 152 -12.98 11.12 -6.18
N LEU A 153 -13.55 10.01 -5.65
CA LEU A 153 -13.39 8.69 -6.25
C LEU A 153 -13.91 8.68 -7.69
N GLY A 154 -15.12 9.20 -7.94
CA GLY A 154 -15.73 9.24 -9.27
C GLY A 154 -14.88 10.03 -10.28
N ALA A 155 -14.33 11.17 -9.85
CA ALA A 155 -13.43 11.98 -10.69
C ALA A 155 -12.14 11.22 -11.04
N LEU A 156 -11.58 10.45 -10.09
CA LEU A 156 -10.34 9.69 -10.27
C LEU A 156 -10.54 8.52 -11.27
N VAL A 157 -11.68 7.82 -11.18
CA VAL A 157 -11.96 6.62 -12.00
C VAL A 157 -12.79 6.92 -13.26
N GLY A 158 -13.14 8.18 -13.50
CA GLY A 158 -13.94 8.57 -14.67
C GLY A 158 -15.39 8.10 -14.64
N VAL A 159 -15.96 7.80 -13.45
CA VAL A 159 -17.35 7.32 -13.28
C VAL A 159 -18.16 8.33 -12.49
N HIS A 160 -19.36 8.66 -12.98
CA HIS A 160 -20.24 9.60 -12.28
C HIS A 160 -20.57 9.10 -10.85
N PRO A 161 -20.50 9.96 -9.81
CA PRO A 161 -20.73 9.56 -8.42
C PRO A 161 -22.07 8.85 -8.19
N GLY A 162 -23.15 9.32 -8.84
CA GLY A 162 -24.47 8.68 -8.77
C GLY A 162 -24.48 7.27 -9.35
N THR A 163 -23.67 7.01 -10.40
CA THR A 163 -23.52 5.67 -10.98
C THR A 163 -22.82 4.74 -10.00
N LEU A 164 -21.73 5.20 -9.36
CA LEU A 164 -21.06 4.42 -8.32
C LEU A 164 -22.00 4.07 -7.18
N LEU A 165 -22.70 5.06 -6.62
CA LEU A 165 -23.68 4.84 -5.54
C LEU A 165 -24.76 3.82 -5.95
N SER A 166 -25.32 3.98 -7.15
CA SER A 166 -26.35 3.09 -7.68
C SER A 166 -25.85 1.64 -7.86
N ARG A 167 -24.59 1.46 -8.27
CA ARG A 167 -23.96 0.13 -8.41
C ARG A 167 -23.81 -0.56 -7.07
N PHE A 168 -23.32 0.13 -6.03
CA PHE A 168 -23.22 -0.43 -4.69
C PHE A 168 -24.58 -0.85 -4.13
N VAL A 169 -25.58 0.00 -4.25
CA VAL A 169 -26.95 -0.30 -3.78
C VAL A 169 -27.53 -1.51 -4.51
N ARG A 170 -27.43 -1.56 -5.85
CA ARG A 170 -27.95 -2.66 -6.65
C ARG A 170 -27.27 -4.00 -6.36
N HIS A 171 -26.01 -3.98 -5.97
CA HIS A 171 -25.26 -5.18 -5.56
C HIS A 171 -25.48 -5.56 -4.10
N GLY A 172 -26.25 -4.79 -3.32
CA GLY A 172 -26.45 -5.05 -1.89
C GLY A 172 -25.19 -4.84 -1.04
N LEU A 173 -24.24 -4.04 -1.54
CA LEU A 173 -23.00 -3.71 -0.83
C LEU A 173 -23.22 -2.52 0.13
N PRO A 174 -22.45 -2.42 1.21
CA PRO A 174 -22.39 -1.23 2.05
C PRO A 174 -22.14 0.03 1.24
N ALA A 175 -22.59 1.19 1.76
CA ALA A 175 -22.44 2.45 1.06
C ALA A 175 -20.97 2.73 0.71
N THR A 176 -20.69 3.17 -0.52
CA THR A 176 -19.34 3.52 -1.02
C THR A 176 -18.57 4.39 -0.04
N LYS A 177 -19.27 5.37 0.59
CA LYS A 177 -18.65 6.26 1.58
C LYS A 177 -18.10 5.51 2.80
N ARG A 178 -18.68 4.36 3.17
CA ARG A 178 -18.18 3.53 4.28
C ARG A 178 -16.82 2.94 3.97
N TYR A 179 -16.61 2.43 2.75
CA TYR A 179 -15.30 1.94 2.28
C TYR A 179 -14.23 3.03 2.34
N LEU A 180 -14.53 4.22 1.81
CA LEU A 180 -13.61 5.35 1.85
C LEU A 180 -13.29 5.79 3.29
N ALA A 181 -14.32 5.84 4.14
CA ALA A 181 -14.17 6.28 5.53
C ALA A 181 -13.29 5.32 6.33
N LEU A 182 -13.56 4.01 6.29
CA LEU A 182 -12.74 3.03 7.00
C LEU A 182 -11.35 2.85 6.34
N GLY A 183 -11.25 2.93 5.01
CA GLY A 183 -9.97 2.90 4.31
C GLY A 183 -9.04 4.05 4.74
N ALA A 184 -9.57 5.26 4.90
CA ALA A 184 -8.81 6.39 5.43
C ALA A 184 -8.33 6.14 6.88
N LEU A 185 -9.12 5.44 7.70
CA LEU A 185 -8.71 5.08 9.06
C LEU A 185 -7.67 3.96 9.10
N VAL A 186 -7.72 2.98 8.18
CA VAL A 186 -6.63 2.00 8.00
C VAL A 186 -5.31 2.72 7.68
N ARG A 187 -5.33 3.65 6.73
CA ARG A 187 -4.15 4.47 6.40
C ARG A 187 -3.66 5.28 7.61
N ALA A 188 -4.58 5.86 8.37
CA ALA A 188 -4.24 6.63 9.55
C ALA A 188 -3.59 5.77 10.64
N ALA A 189 -4.12 4.57 10.90
CA ALA A 189 -3.56 3.63 11.86
C ALA A 189 -2.15 3.22 11.45
N ILE A 190 -1.94 2.80 10.18
CA ILE A 190 -0.63 2.47 9.63
C ILE A 190 0.38 3.62 9.80
N LEU A 191 -0.05 4.87 9.60
CA LEU A 191 0.83 6.03 9.79
C LEU A 191 1.11 6.33 11.27
N LEU A 192 0.21 5.96 12.17
CA LEU A 192 0.35 6.15 13.62
C LEU A 192 1.14 5.01 14.29
N ASP A 193 1.40 3.90 13.59
CA ASP A 193 2.31 2.83 14.05
C ASP A 193 3.76 3.36 14.18
N ASP A 194 4.11 4.45 13.47
CA ASP A 194 5.33 5.20 13.75
C ASP A 194 5.11 6.08 15.01
N ASP A 195 5.81 5.75 16.09
CA ASP A 195 5.74 6.48 17.36
C ASP A 195 6.05 7.99 17.23
N ARG A 196 6.77 8.39 16.19
CA ARG A 196 7.13 9.78 15.90
C ARG A 196 5.97 10.55 15.24
N ALA A 197 4.99 9.85 14.66
CA ALA A 197 3.89 10.48 13.97
C ALA A 197 2.88 11.04 14.97
N SER A 198 2.59 12.34 14.89
CA SER A 198 1.50 12.95 15.67
C SER A 198 0.16 12.82 14.95
N ILE A 199 -0.94 12.83 15.70
CA ILE A 199 -2.31 12.90 15.15
C ILE A 199 -2.44 14.07 14.18
N SER A 200 -1.84 15.22 14.49
CA SER A 200 -1.85 16.40 13.63
C SER A 200 -1.12 16.15 12.30
N THR A 201 0.07 15.54 12.36
CA THR A 201 0.86 15.19 11.17
C THR A 201 0.09 14.21 10.28
N VAL A 202 -0.52 13.18 10.87
CA VAL A 202 -1.31 12.19 10.13
C VAL A 202 -2.56 12.81 9.50
N ALA A 203 -3.26 13.69 10.23
CA ALA A 203 -4.41 14.40 9.69
C ALA A 203 -4.05 15.22 8.44
N HIS A 204 -2.94 15.95 8.49
CA HIS A 204 -2.47 16.73 7.33
C HIS A 204 -2.02 15.81 6.17
N ARG A 205 -1.31 14.72 6.46
CA ARG A 205 -0.84 13.77 5.44
C ARG A 205 -1.97 13.04 4.73
N LEU A 206 -3.11 12.93 5.39
CA LEU A 206 -4.33 12.33 4.82
C LEU A 206 -5.35 13.38 4.34
N ASP A 207 -4.91 14.59 4.05
CA ASP A 207 -5.71 15.67 3.46
C ASP A 207 -6.96 16.06 4.28
N TYR A 208 -6.95 15.88 5.60
CA TYR A 208 -7.99 16.45 6.45
C TYR A 208 -7.78 17.96 6.59
N SER A 209 -8.89 18.71 6.55
CA SER A 209 -8.85 20.18 6.70
C SER A 209 -8.30 20.67 8.06
N SER A 210 -8.30 19.80 9.06
CA SER A 210 -7.73 20.04 10.38
C SER A 210 -7.63 18.75 11.21
N PRO A 211 -6.77 18.70 12.25
CA PRO A 211 -6.75 17.61 13.22
C PRO A 211 -8.11 17.35 13.90
N GLN A 212 -8.89 18.41 14.10
CA GLN A 212 -10.25 18.30 14.66
C GLN A 212 -11.21 17.62 13.71
N ALA A 213 -11.07 17.84 12.39
CA ALA A 213 -11.87 17.14 11.37
C ALA A 213 -11.54 15.66 11.36
N PHE A 214 -10.26 15.29 11.47
CA PHE A 214 -9.84 13.91 11.66
C PHE A 214 -10.41 13.30 12.96
N GLY A 215 -10.29 13.99 14.09
CA GLY A 215 -10.84 13.53 15.36
C GLY A 215 -12.36 13.30 15.31
N ARG A 216 -13.11 14.18 14.63
CA ARG A 216 -14.56 13.97 14.39
C ARG A 216 -14.80 12.73 13.52
N HIS A 217 -13.96 12.47 12.52
CA HIS A 217 -14.08 11.29 11.67
C HIS A 217 -13.86 10.00 12.48
N VAL A 218 -12.79 9.92 13.27
CA VAL A 218 -12.52 8.79 14.19
C VAL A 218 -13.72 8.55 15.10
N ARG A 219 -14.21 9.61 15.75
CA ARG A 219 -15.35 9.50 16.67
C ARG A 219 -16.64 9.03 15.99
N LEU A 220 -16.91 9.52 14.77
CA LEU A 220 -18.10 9.12 14.01
C LEU A 220 -18.05 7.66 13.56
N GLN A 221 -16.87 7.15 13.18
CA GLN A 221 -16.72 5.79 12.66
C GLN A 221 -16.51 4.75 13.76
N LEU A 222 -15.82 5.10 14.83
CA LEU A 222 -15.34 4.16 15.85
C LEU A 222 -15.90 4.43 17.24
N GLY A 223 -16.54 5.59 17.48
CA GLY A 223 -17.04 5.98 18.79
C GLY A 223 -15.96 6.43 19.77
N LEU A 224 -14.70 6.48 19.36
CA LEU A 224 -13.53 6.76 20.20
C LEU A 224 -12.96 8.18 19.93
N HIS A 225 -12.27 8.74 20.91
CA HIS A 225 -11.39 9.88 20.67
C HIS A 225 -10.12 9.43 19.94
N ALA A 226 -9.55 10.28 19.08
CA ALA A 226 -8.38 9.94 18.26
C ALA A 226 -7.15 9.55 19.09
N SER A 227 -6.97 10.14 20.29
CA SER A 227 -5.90 9.76 21.22
C SER A 227 -6.08 8.36 21.80
N ALA A 228 -7.27 8.05 22.30
CA ALA A 228 -7.58 6.73 22.83
C ALA A 228 -7.52 5.64 21.73
N TRP A 229 -7.96 5.98 20.52
CA TRP A 229 -7.86 5.08 19.38
C TRP A 229 -6.41 4.76 19.01
N ARG A 230 -5.52 5.76 18.98
CA ARG A 230 -4.08 5.58 18.73
C ARG A 230 -3.45 4.60 19.73
N GLU A 231 -3.84 4.65 21.00
CA GLU A 231 -3.29 3.80 22.06
C GLU A 231 -3.81 2.36 22.00
N SER A 232 -4.94 2.14 21.35
CA SER A 232 -5.68 0.86 21.37
C SER A 232 -5.69 0.11 20.04
N THR A 233 -5.16 0.69 18.96
CA THR A 233 -5.32 0.13 17.61
C THR A 233 -4.08 0.39 16.78
N ASP A 234 -3.60 -0.64 16.11
CA ASP A 234 -2.56 -0.58 15.09
C ASP A 234 -3.14 -0.71 13.67
N GLY A 235 -2.27 -0.63 12.66
CA GLY A 235 -2.66 -0.71 11.25
C GLY A 235 -3.29 -2.05 10.89
N GLU A 236 -2.79 -3.17 11.42
CA GLU A 236 -3.32 -4.52 11.13
C GLU A 236 -4.70 -4.72 11.73
N ALA A 237 -4.89 -4.35 13.01
CA ALA A 237 -6.19 -4.44 13.68
C ALA A 237 -7.25 -3.56 13.01
N MET A 238 -6.87 -2.36 12.54
CA MET A 238 -7.80 -1.49 11.82
C MET A 238 -8.15 -2.07 10.44
N PHE A 239 -7.21 -2.71 9.76
CA PHE A 239 -7.46 -3.40 8.51
C PHE A 239 -8.35 -4.63 8.69
N ASP A 240 -8.14 -5.42 9.73
CA ASP A 240 -9.02 -6.55 10.05
C ASP A 240 -10.44 -6.07 10.31
N ARG A 241 -10.62 -4.98 11.04
CA ARG A 241 -11.93 -4.35 11.20
C ARG A 241 -12.55 -3.92 9.86
N PHE A 242 -11.78 -3.32 8.96
CA PHE A 242 -12.24 -3.01 7.61
C PHE A 242 -12.73 -4.26 6.88
N CYS A 243 -11.99 -5.36 6.97
CA CYS A 243 -12.35 -6.62 6.35
C CYS A 243 -13.60 -7.22 6.97
N ASP A 244 -13.70 -7.25 8.30
CA ASP A 244 -14.85 -7.83 9.01
C ASP A 244 -16.16 -7.08 8.74
N GLU A 245 -16.09 -5.76 8.58
CA GLU A 245 -17.27 -4.94 8.30
C GLU A 245 -17.65 -4.87 6.81
N LEU A 246 -16.66 -4.88 5.88
CA LEU A 246 -16.88 -4.51 4.48
C LEU A 246 -16.48 -5.57 3.45
N VAL A 247 -15.71 -6.58 3.83
CA VAL A 247 -15.21 -7.60 2.91
C VAL A 247 -15.78 -8.96 3.25
N THR A 248 -15.51 -9.47 4.43
CA THR A 248 -15.85 -10.85 4.85
C THR A 248 -17.33 -11.17 4.67
N PRO A 249 -18.28 -10.31 5.08
CA PRO A 249 -19.71 -10.61 4.90
C PRO A 249 -20.18 -10.52 3.43
N TYR A 250 -19.36 -9.92 2.56
CA TYR A 250 -19.73 -9.58 1.18
C TYR A 250 -18.87 -10.25 0.12
N VAL A 251 -18.06 -11.27 0.46
CA VAL A 251 -17.13 -11.94 -0.48
C VAL A 251 -17.82 -12.37 -1.76
N ALA A 252 -18.98 -13.03 -1.66
CA ALA A 252 -19.73 -13.51 -2.82
C ALA A 252 -20.18 -12.36 -3.74
N LEU A 253 -20.63 -11.25 -3.17
CA LEU A 253 -21.07 -10.06 -3.90
C LEU A 253 -19.86 -9.32 -4.52
N LEU A 254 -18.78 -9.16 -3.79
CA LEU A 254 -17.55 -8.51 -4.27
C LEU A 254 -16.91 -9.28 -5.44
N THR A 255 -17.01 -10.60 -5.48
CA THR A 255 -16.51 -11.42 -6.57
C THR A 255 -17.15 -11.05 -7.93
N SER A 256 -18.44 -10.77 -7.93
CA SER A 256 -19.19 -10.40 -9.15
C SER A 256 -19.27 -8.88 -9.38
N PHE A 257 -18.79 -8.08 -8.44
CA PHE A 257 -18.92 -6.62 -8.49
C PHE A 257 -18.02 -6.00 -9.56
N ARG A 258 -18.60 -5.12 -10.37
CA ARG A 258 -17.90 -4.37 -11.42
C ARG A 258 -18.19 -2.87 -11.23
N PRO A 259 -17.41 -2.20 -10.35
CA PRO A 259 -17.66 -0.80 -10.01
C PRO A 259 -17.48 0.18 -11.17
N PHE A 260 -16.64 -0.15 -12.15
CA PHE A 260 -16.25 0.76 -13.23
C PHE A 260 -16.83 0.38 -14.61
N ALA A 261 -17.42 -0.80 -14.74
CA ALA A 261 -17.99 -1.31 -16.00
C ALA A 261 -19.22 -0.55 -16.49
#